data_ba0dcc5b14b04859f209bbbd88d40ec0
#
_entry.id   ba0dcc5b14b04859f209bbbd88d40ec0
#
_cell.length_a   1.000
_cell.length_b   1.000
_cell.length_c   1.000
_cell.angle_alpha   90.00
_cell.angle_beta   90.00
_cell.angle_gamma   90.00
#
_symmetry.space_group_name_H-M   'P 1'
#
loop_
_entity.id
_entity.type
_entity.pdbx_description
1 polymer ?
#
loop_
_entity_poly.entity_id
_entity_poly.type
_entity_poly.pdbx_seq_one_letter_code
_entity_poly.pdbx_strand_id
1 'polypeptide(L)'
;MTVFVDTSALFALIDADDERHHEAATVFGELAGSVDLVTHNYVHVESIALTARRLGPLATRALLDDLLPSVRTVWVDEGLHVAALAAYREGSNASLVDHVSFELMRQAGITDAFAFDADFAARGFARATAEGRGPRHTREAAAAYRSTASEQSADLVSVSEIAARTGRSVHTVQSWRRRYRDFPKPLVQLAAGPVWAWPAVSEWIASRA
;
A
#
# COMPACT_ATOMS: atom_id res chain seq x y z
N MET A 1 -9.70 -7.18 10.68
CA MET A 1 -10.23 -5.82 10.46
C MET A 1 -9.90 -5.42 9.04
N THR A 2 -10.84 -4.80 8.33
CA THR A 2 -10.64 -4.32 6.96
C THR A 2 -10.75 -2.81 6.96
N VAL A 3 -9.85 -2.11 6.26
CA VAL A 3 -9.83 -0.66 6.10
C VAL A 3 -9.90 -0.33 4.62
N PHE A 4 -10.82 0.53 4.24
CA PHE A 4 -10.93 1.03 2.87
C PHE A 4 -9.86 2.10 2.62
N VAL A 5 -9.20 2.06 1.45
CA VAL A 5 -8.17 3.04 1.04
C VAL A 5 -8.69 3.86 -0.13
N ASP A 6 -8.77 5.16 0.08
CA ASP A 6 -9.27 6.13 -0.89
C ASP A 6 -8.16 6.78 -1.73
N THR A 7 -8.55 7.41 -2.83
CA THR A 7 -7.68 8.22 -3.70
C THR A 7 -6.91 9.28 -2.94
N SER A 8 -7.55 9.97 -2.00
CA SER A 8 -6.92 11.05 -1.21
C SER A 8 -5.75 10.54 -0.36
N ALA A 9 -5.88 9.34 0.21
CA ALA A 9 -4.80 8.70 0.96
C ALA A 9 -3.67 8.21 0.04
N LEU A 10 -4.01 7.57 -1.08
CA LEU A 10 -3.02 7.11 -2.06
C LEU A 10 -2.23 8.28 -2.65
N PHE A 11 -2.90 9.40 -2.94
CA PHE A 11 -2.24 10.60 -3.46
C PHE A 11 -1.31 11.22 -2.42
N ALA A 12 -1.76 11.38 -1.17
CA ALA A 12 -0.94 11.90 -0.09
C ALA A 12 0.30 11.03 0.22
N LEU A 13 0.21 9.70 0.01
CA LEU A 13 1.36 8.81 0.13
C LEU A 13 2.40 9.00 -0.97
N ILE A 14 1.98 9.35 -2.18
CA ILE A 14 2.86 9.49 -3.35
C ILE A 14 3.43 10.90 -3.47
N ASP A 15 2.69 11.92 -3.08
CA ASP A 15 3.12 13.32 -3.16
C ASP A 15 3.82 13.74 -1.87
N ALA A 16 5.16 13.81 -1.90
CA ALA A 16 5.97 14.21 -0.75
C ALA A 16 5.74 15.68 -0.33
N ASP A 17 5.18 16.50 -1.21
CA ASP A 17 4.86 17.90 -0.95
C ASP A 17 3.41 18.09 -0.44
N ASP A 18 2.63 17.02 -0.38
CA ASP A 18 1.27 17.05 0.18
C ASP A 18 1.31 17.31 1.70
N GLU A 19 0.47 18.23 2.17
CA GLU A 19 0.38 18.56 3.61
C GLU A 19 0.03 17.36 4.49
N ARG A 20 -0.59 16.34 3.94
CA ARG A 20 -0.99 15.09 4.60
C ARG A 20 0.04 13.98 4.46
N HIS A 21 1.12 14.19 3.68
CA HIS A 21 2.09 13.13 3.38
C HIS A 21 2.63 12.43 4.63
N HIS A 22 3.08 13.20 5.61
CA HIS A 22 3.65 12.64 6.84
C HIS A 22 2.63 11.84 7.64
N GLU A 23 1.40 12.35 7.77
CA GLU A 23 0.29 11.65 8.43
C GLU A 23 -0.06 10.37 7.65
N ALA A 24 -0.18 10.47 6.32
CA ALA A 24 -0.47 9.33 5.47
C ALA A 24 0.58 8.22 5.60
N ALA A 25 1.87 8.57 5.55
CA ALA A 25 2.96 7.62 5.70
C ALA A 25 2.95 6.93 7.07
N THR A 26 2.65 7.67 8.14
CA THR A 26 2.56 7.14 9.50
C THR A 26 1.39 6.15 9.62
N VAL A 27 0.19 6.55 9.19
CA VAL A 27 -1.02 5.70 9.23
C VAL A 27 -0.82 4.46 8.36
N PHE A 28 -0.32 4.61 7.15
CA PHE A 28 -0.07 3.47 6.26
C PHE A 28 0.94 2.49 6.86
N GLY A 29 2.02 2.98 7.45
CA GLY A 29 3.04 2.14 8.10
C GLY A 29 2.49 1.30 9.25
N GLU A 30 1.47 1.78 9.98
CA GLU A 30 0.80 1.03 11.05
C GLU A 30 -0.26 0.05 10.53
N LEU A 31 -0.94 0.41 9.45
CA LEU A 31 -1.98 -0.42 8.86
C LEU A 31 -1.40 -1.55 8.00
N ALA A 32 -0.32 -1.28 7.25
CA ALA A 32 0.29 -2.24 6.33
C ALA A 32 0.76 -3.50 7.09
N GLY A 33 0.25 -4.66 6.66
CA GLY A 33 0.53 -5.94 7.29
C GLY A 33 -0.23 -6.23 8.59
N SER A 34 -0.95 -5.23 9.15
CA SER A 34 -1.74 -5.39 10.38
C SER A 34 -3.23 -5.57 10.12
N VAL A 35 -3.72 -5.06 9.00
CA VAL A 35 -5.13 -5.13 8.59
C VAL A 35 -5.24 -5.46 7.10
N ASP A 36 -6.44 -5.87 6.67
CA ASP A 36 -6.75 -6.05 5.24
C ASP A 36 -7.07 -4.67 4.63
N LEU A 37 -6.12 -4.10 3.88
CA LEU A 37 -6.32 -2.88 3.12
C LEU A 37 -7.04 -3.18 1.82
N VAL A 38 -8.16 -2.50 1.57
CA VAL A 38 -8.99 -2.73 0.39
C VAL A 38 -9.33 -1.43 -0.32
N THR A 39 -9.39 -1.50 -1.63
CA THR A 39 -9.86 -0.42 -2.50
C THR A 39 -10.65 -1.01 -3.67
N HIS A 40 -11.05 -0.20 -4.64
CA HIS A 40 -11.69 -0.70 -5.87
C HIS A 40 -11.06 -0.11 -7.14
N ASN A 41 -11.36 -0.73 -8.27
CA ASN A 41 -10.77 -0.35 -9.56
C ASN A 41 -11.10 1.09 -10.01
N TYR A 42 -12.18 1.73 -9.53
CA TYR A 42 -12.45 3.14 -9.85
C TYR A 42 -11.49 4.08 -9.11
N VAL A 43 -11.13 3.78 -7.86
CA VAL A 43 -10.06 4.47 -7.14
C VAL A 43 -8.73 4.33 -7.88
N HIS A 44 -8.42 3.14 -8.45
CA HIS A 44 -7.22 2.99 -9.28
C HIS A 44 -7.21 3.94 -10.45
N VAL A 45 -8.31 3.98 -11.23
CA VAL A 45 -8.41 4.86 -12.40
C VAL A 45 -8.24 6.32 -12.02
N GLU A 46 -8.91 6.76 -10.96
CA GLU A 46 -8.82 8.12 -10.46
C GLU A 46 -7.43 8.47 -9.94
N SER A 47 -6.85 7.63 -9.08
CA SER A 47 -5.52 7.84 -8.50
C SER A 47 -4.44 7.87 -9.58
N ILE A 48 -4.49 6.96 -10.56
CA ILE A 48 -3.55 6.93 -11.68
C ILE A 48 -3.66 8.22 -12.52
N ALA A 49 -4.89 8.61 -12.86
CA ALA A 49 -5.12 9.82 -13.65
C ALA A 49 -4.69 11.10 -12.92
N LEU A 50 -4.97 11.19 -11.62
CA LEU A 50 -4.59 12.32 -10.77
C LEU A 50 -3.05 12.40 -10.63
N THR A 51 -2.40 11.30 -10.30
CA THR A 51 -0.95 11.22 -10.14
C THR A 51 -0.23 11.53 -11.46
N ALA A 52 -0.68 10.95 -12.57
CA ALA A 52 -0.09 11.22 -13.89
C ALA A 52 -0.16 12.69 -14.26
N ARG A 53 -1.29 13.33 -13.98
CA ARG A 53 -1.51 14.75 -14.32
C ARG A 53 -0.72 15.70 -13.43
N ARG A 54 -0.58 15.39 -12.12
CA ARG A 54 0.01 16.32 -11.14
C ARG A 54 1.49 16.07 -10.87
N LEU A 55 1.90 14.80 -10.82
CA LEU A 55 3.24 14.40 -10.40
C LEU A 55 4.06 13.75 -11.53
N GLY A 56 3.40 13.38 -12.63
CA GLY A 56 4.08 12.84 -13.81
C GLY A 56 4.38 11.34 -13.74
N PRO A 57 5.16 10.83 -14.73
CA PRO A 57 5.28 9.40 -15.00
C PRO A 57 6.05 8.62 -13.93
N LEU A 58 7.00 9.25 -13.23
CA LEU A 58 7.79 8.55 -12.18
C LEU A 58 6.92 8.24 -10.96
N ALA A 59 6.16 9.23 -10.48
CA ALA A 59 5.21 9.05 -9.38
C ALA A 59 4.10 8.05 -9.74
N THR A 60 3.62 8.12 -10.99
CA THR A 60 2.61 7.16 -11.49
C THR A 60 3.15 5.73 -11.46
N ARG A 61 4.41 5.54 -11.82
CA ARG A 61 5.05 4.21 -11.76
C ARG A 61 5.18 3.73 -10.31
N ALA A 62 5.59 4.58 -9.38
CA ALA A 62 5.65 4.24 -7.96
C ALA A 62 4.26 3.86 -7.40
N LEU A 63 3.22 4.59 -7.79
CA LEU A 63 1.84 4.22 -7.43
C LEU A 63 1.47 2.82 -7.94
N LEU A 64 1.77 2.52 -9.21
CA LEU A 64 1.39 1.26 -9.85
C LEU A 64 2.21 0.06 -9.37
N ASP A 65 3.53 0.25 -9.19
CA ASP A 65 4.46 -0.84 -8.98
C ASP A 65 4.71 -1.11 -7.48
N ASP A 66 4.56 -0.10 -6.63
CA ASP A 66 4.92 -0.19 -5.21
C ASP A 66 3.70 -0.09 -4.28
N LEU A 67 2.78 0.87 -4.51
CA LEU A 67 1.71 1.15 -3.57
C LEU A 67 0.44 0.32 -3.83
N LEU A 68 -0.10 0.34 -5.05
CA LEU A 68 -1.34 -0.40 -5.37
C LEU A 68 -1.24 -1.90 -5.13
N PRO A 69 -0.10 -2.60 -5.37
CA PRO A 69 0.01 -4.01 -5.05
C PRO A 69 -0.10 -4.36 -3.57
N SER A 70 0.08 -3.39 -2.66
CA SER A 70 -0.08 -3.58 -1.21
C SER A 70 -1.53 -3.47 -0.72
N VAL A 71 -2.46 -3.08 -1.61
CA VAL A 71 -3.87 -2.88 -1.31
C VAL A 71 -4.70 -3.84 -2.17
N ARG A 72 -5.55 -4.65 -1.53
CA ARG A 72 -6.41 -5.61 -2.24
C ARG A 72 -7.50 -4.87 -3.04
N THR A 73 -7.62 -5.18 -4.31
CA THR A 73 -8.60 -4.57 -5.19
C THR A 73 -9.89 -5.38 -5.24
N VAL A 74 -11.02 -4.72 -4.98
CA VAL A 74 -12.36 -5.22 -5.28
C VAL A 74 -12.78 -4.68 -6.65
N TRP A 75 -13.15 -5.57 -7.55
CA TRP A 75 -13.64 -5.18 -8.86
C TRP A 75 -15.11 -4.80 -8.77
N VAL A 76 -15.42 -3.58 -9.17
CA VAL A 76 -16.80 -3.05 -9.21
C VAL A 76 -17.59 -3.81 -10.25
N ASP A 77 -18.59 -4.54 -9.80
CA ASP A 77 -19.55 -5.22 -10.66
C ASP A 77 -20.71 -4.30 -11.06
N GLU A 78 -21.60 -4.80 -11.92
CA GLU A 78 -22.74 -4.04 -12.42
C GLU A 78 -23.68 -3.63 -11.28
N GLY A 79 -23.93 -4.51 -10.32
CA GLY A 79 -24.84 -4.24 -9.19
C GLY A 79 -24.35 -3.10 -8.31
N LEU A 80 -23.06 -3.15 -7.94
CA LEU A 80 -22.42 -2.09 -7.16
C LEU A 80 -22.40 -0.76 -7.93
N HIS A 81 -22.07 -0.80 -9.24
CA HIS A 81 -22.08 0.40 -10.08
C HIS A 81 -23.48 1.04 -10.16
N VAL A 82 -24.52 0.25 -10.41
CA VAL A 82 -25.91 0.76 -10.52
C VAL A 82 -26.38 1.35 -9.19
N ALA A 83 -26.10 0.70 -8.05
CA ALA A 83 -26.42 1.24 -6.73
C ALA A 83 -25.74 2.57 -6.46
N ALA A 84 -24.43 2.67 -6.74
CA ALA A 84 -23.66 3.89 -6.59
C ALA A 84 -24.16 5.02 -7.51
N LEU A 85 -24.52 4.69 -8.75
CA LEU A 85 -25.06 5.65 -9.71
C LEU A 85 -26.44 6.18 -9.28
N ALA A 86 -27.29 5.34 -8.69
CA ALA A 86 -28.56 5.77 -8.12
C ALA A 86 -28.34 6.77 -6.97
N ALA A 87 -27.46 6.46 -6.04
CA ALA A 87 -27.10 7.36 -4.94
C ALA A 87 -26.46 8.67 -5.40
N TYR A 88 -25.62 8.62 -6.45
CA TYR A 88 -25.04 9.82 -7.06
C TYR A 88 -26.10 10.78 -7.64
N ARG A 89 -27.16 10.23 -8.25
CA ARG A 89 -28.28 11.02 -8.85
C ARG A 89 -29.15 11.72 -7.80
N GLU A 90 -29.15 11.29 -6.57
CA GLU A 90 -29.88 11.96 -5.47
C GLU A 90 -29.27 13.33 -5.11
N GLY A 91 -28.09 13.64 -5.63
CA GLY A 91 -27.43 14.92 -5.51
C GLY A 91 -26.57 15.04 -4.25
N SER A 92 -25.28 15.02 -4.45
CA SER A 92 -24.28 15.33 -3.42
C SER A 92 -23.07 15.96 -4.09
N ASN A 93 -22.17 16.56 -3.31
CA ASN A 93 -20.91 17.07 -3.85
C ASN A 93 -19.86 15.96 -4.06
N ALA A 94 -20.10 14.75 -3.53
CA ALA A 94 -19.21 13.61 -3.68
C ALA A 94 -19.20 13.11 -5.13
N SER A 95 -18.05 12.64 -5.60
CA SER A 95 -17.88 12.09 -6.95
C SER A 95 -18.59 10.73 -7.09
N LEU A 96 -18.73 10.24 -8.33
CA LEU A 96 -19.20 8.86 -8.53
C LEU A 96 -18.25 7.84 -7.92
N VAL A 97 -16.95 8.09 -7.90
CA VAL A 97 -15.95 7.22 -7.29
C VAL A 97 -16.21 7.11 -5.79
N ASP A 98 -16.50 8.25 -5.12
CA ASP A 98 -16.84 8.26 -3.70
C ASP A 98 -18.14 7.47 -3.43
N HIS A 99 -19.15 7.61 -4.27
CA HIS A 99 -20.40 6.85 -4.13
C HIS A 99 -20.17 5.35 -4.27
N VAL A 100 -19.29 4.92 -5.18
CA VAL A 100 -18.89 3.50 -5.29
C VAL A 100 -18.15 3.05 -4.03
N SER A 101 -17.27 3.89 -3.49
CA SER A 101 -16.56 3.62 -2.23
C SER A 101 -17.52 3.44 -1.07
N PHE A 102 -18.46 4.37 -0.90
CA PHE A 102 -19.47 4.30 0.18
C PHE A 102 -20.37 3.08 0.07
N GLU A 103 -20.80 2.75 -1.14
CA GLU A 103 -21.69 1.60 -1.35
C GLU A 103 -20.94 0.29 -1.11
N LEU A 104 -19.70 0.16 -1.61
CA LEU A 104 -18.83 -0.97 -1.33
C LEU A 104 -18.62 -1.15 0.17
N MET A 105 -18.29 -0.08 0.89
CA MET A 105 -18.05 -0.13 2.33
C MET A 105 -19.29 -0.59 3.09
N ARG A 106 -20.49 -0.08 2.72
CA ARG A 106 -21.76 -0.50 3.36
C ARG A 106 -22.05 -1.98 3.10
N GLN A 107 -21.93 -2.44 1.85
CA GLN A 107 -22.21 -3.83 1.48
C GLN A 107 -21.22 -4.80 2.14
N ALA A 108 -19.96 -4.40 2.28
CA ALA A 108 -18.92 -5.21 2.90
C ALA A 108 -18.84 -5.06 4.44
N GLY A 109 -19.64 -4.18 5.04
CA GLY A 109 -19.60 -3.91 6.49
C GLY A 109 -18.29 -3.24 6.93
N ILE A 110 -17.64 -2.48 6.05
CA ILE A 110 -16.40 -1.76 6.34
C ILE A 110 -16.76 -0.43 6.98
N THR A 111 -16.26 -0.18 8.18
CA THR A 111 -16.56 1.02 8.97
C THR A 111 -15.45 2.06 8.94
N ASP A 112 -14.24 1.65 8.58
CA ASP A 112 -13.04 2.46 8.70
C ASP A 112 -12.45 2.74 7.31
N ALA A 113 -12.15 4.02 7.05
CA ALA A 113 -11.55 4.48 5.80
C ALA A 113 -10.22 5.19 6.04
N PHE A 114 -9.20 4.80 5.31
CA PHE A 114 -7.99 5.58 5.14
C PHE A 114 -8.24 6.58 4.01
N ALA A 115 -8.79 7.72 4.39
CA ALA A 115 -9.20 8.80 3.52
C ALA A 115 -8.99 10.14 4.21
N PHE A 116 -8.65 11.17 3.43
CA PHE A 116 -8.54 12.55 3.90
C PHE A 116 -9.72 13.41 3.49
N ASP A 117 -10.60 12.89 2.63
CA ASP A 117 -11.82 13.56 2.25
C ASP A 117 -12.85 13.54 3.38
N ALA A 118 -13.44 14.71 3.66
CA ALA A 118 -14.44 14.89 4.70
C ALA A 118 -15.77 14.15 4.41
N ASP A 119 -16.02 13.79 3.16
CA ASP A 119 -17.25 13.12 2.75
C ASP A 119 -17.39 11.73 3.37
N PHE A 120 -16.29 11.02 3.65
CA PHE A 120 -16.31 9.75 4.39
C PHE A 120 -16.84 9.93 5.81
N ALA A 121 -16.33 10.90 6.54
CA ALA A 121 -16.79 11.21 7.90
C ALA A 121 -18.25 11.69 7.92
N ALA A 122 -18.64 12.52 6.97
CA ALA A 122 -20.02 12.99 6.82
C ALA A 122 -21.04 11.86 6.57
N ARG A 123 -20.57 10.71 6.05
CA ARG A 123 -21.39 9.51 5.80
C ARG A 123 -21.27 8.45 6.90
N GLY A 124 -20.60 8.78 8.00
CA GLY A 124 -20.52 7.94 9.21
C GLY A 124 -19.39 6.93 9.20
N PHE A 125 -18.46 6.99 8.24
CA PHE A 125 -17.25 6.17 8.26
C PHE A 125 -16.19 6.78 9.17
N ALA A 126 -15.54 5.95 9.98
CA ALA A 126 -14.46 6.38 10.84
C ALA A 126 -13.18 6.56 10.02
N ARG A 127 -12.46 7.67 10.25
CA ARG A 127 -11.14 7.87 9.65
C ARG A 127 -10.13 6.97 10.35
N ALA A 128 -9.38 6.20 9.59
CA ALA A 128 -8.25 5.46 10.10
C ALA A 128 -7.13 6.43 10.54
N THR A 129 -6.63 6.27 11.77
CA THR A 129 -5.58 7.09 12.36
C THR A 129 -4.53 6.21 13.02
N ALA A 130 -3.31 6.73 13.17
CA ALA A 130 -2.22 6.06 13.86
C ALA A 130 -2.53 5.79 15.36
N GLU A 131 -3.37 6.60 15.99
CA GLU A 131 -3.63 6.54 17.44
C GLU A 131 -4.88 5.75 17.85
N GLY A 132 -5.64 5.21 16.95
CA GLY A 132 -6.95 4.78 17.31
C GLY A 132 -7.49 3.48 16.84
N ARG A 133 -7.15 2.41 17.47
CA ARG A 133 -7.85 1.13 17.66
C ARG A 133 -6.98 -0.09 17.49
N GLY A 134 -5.93 -0.19 18.30
CA GLY A 134 -5.40 -1.52 18.60
C GLY A 134 -6.44 -2.24 19.48
N PRO A 135 -6.90 -3.46 19.15
CA PRO A 135 -7.60 -4.27 20.10
C PRO A 135 -6.71 -4.44 21.33
N ARG A 136 -7.31 -4.39 22.54
CA ARG A 136 -6.58 -4.53 23.82
C ARG A 136 -5.75 -5.82 23.93
N HIS A 137 -5.86 -6.73 22.97
CA HIS A 137 -5.15 -8.01 22.91
C HIS A 137 -3.87 -8.01 22.02
N THR A 138 -3.56 -6.94 21.27
CA THR A 138 -2.40 -6.94 20.37
C THR A 138 -1.19 -6.19 20.92
N ARG A 139 -1.32 -5.47 22.04
CA ARG A 139 -0.15 -4.83 22.65
C ARG A 139 0.88 -5.85 23.16
N GLU A 140 0.43 -6.99 23.69
CA GLU A 140 1.34 -8.08 24.10
C GLU A 140 1.86 -8.86 22.89
N ALA A 141 1.02 -9.13 21.89
CA ALA A 141 1.45 -9.77 20.63
C ALA A 141 2.37 -8.89 19.81
N ALA A 142 2.11 -7.58 19.73
CA ALA A 142 2.99 -6.63 19.03
C ALA A 142 4.28 -6.35 19.82
N ALA A 143 4.28 -6.43 21.15
CA ALA A 143 5.49 -6.36 21.96
C ALA A 143 6.29 -7.67 21.86
N ALA A 144 5.64 -8.82 21.84
CA ALA A 144 6.28 -10.11 21.58
C ALA A 144 6.82 -10.20 20.15
N TYR A 145 6.06 -9.70 19.15
CA TYR A 145 6.52 -9.63 17.76
C TYR A 145 7.68 -8.64 17.58
N ARG A 146 7.66 -7.47 18.26
CA ARG A 146 8.79 -6.53 18.26
C ARG A 146 10.01 -7.06 19.00
N SER A 147 9.83 -7.85 20.07
CA SER A 147 10.92 -8.52 20.78
C SER A 147 11.57 -9.63 19.93
N THR A 148 10.76 -10.43 19.24
CA THR A 148 11.28 -11.45 18.31
C THR A 148 11.74 -10.85 16.97
N ALA A 149 11.15 -9.74 16.49
CA ALA A 149 11.59 -9.03 15.30
C ALA A 149 12.86 -8.18 15.52
N SER A 150 13.14 -7.76 16.77
CA SER A 150 14.39 -7.09 17.14
C SER A 150 15.59 -8.02 17.15
N GLU A 151 15.39 -9.32 17.37
CA GLU A 151 16.46 -10.32 17.28
C GLU A 151 16.56 -10.99 15.89
N GLN A 152 15.56 -10.80 15.02
CA GLN A 152 15.51 -11.31 13.65
C GLN A 152 15.08 -10.22 12.65
N SER A 153 15.47 -8.97 12.86
CA SER A 153 15.41 -7.97 11.81
C SER A 153 16.37 -8.39 10.70
N ALA A 154 15.96 -9.38 9.93
CA ALA A 154 16.58 -9.64 8.64
C ALA A 154 16.42 -8.33 7.87
N ASP A 155 17.54 -7.61 7.68
CA ASP A 155 17.62 -6.44 6.83
C ASP A 155 17.17 -6.89 5.43
N LEU A 156 15.89 -6.64 5.13
CA LEU A 156 15.23 -7.13 3.92
C LEU A 156 15.51 -6.18 2.77
N VAL A 157 15.85 -6.73 1.62
CA VAL A 157 16.21 -5.96 0.44
C VAL A 157 15.51 -6.46 -0.82
N SER A 158 14.98 -5.52 -1.58
CA SER A 158 14.51 -5.71 -2.96
C SER A 158 15.66 -5.66 -3.95
N VAL A 159 15.39 -5.96 -5.22
CA VAL A 159 16.39 -5.81 -6.31
C VAL A 159 16.93 -4.38 -6.39
N SER A 160 16.07 -3.38 -6.22
CA SER A 160 16.44 -1.96 -6.27
C SER A 160 17.33 -1.56 -5.10
N GLU A 161 17.06 -2.06 -3.89
CA GLU A 161 17.88 -1.80 -2.71
C GLU A 161 19.23 -2.52 -2.78
N ILE A 162 19.28 -3.75 -3.30
CA ILE A 162 20.56 -4.44 -3.59
C ILE A 162 21.38 -3.61 -4.57
N ALA A 163 20.77 -3.10 -5.64
CA ALA A 163 21.44 -2.25 -6.63
C ALA A 163 22.00 -0.97 -5.99
N ALA A 164 21.20 -0.29 -5.17
CA ALA A 164 21.61 0.92 -4.45
C ALA A 164 22.77 0.66 -3.47
N ARG A 165 22.68 -0.38 -2.64
CA ARG A 165 23.71 -0.73 -1.64
C ARG A 165 25.02 -1.19 -2.25
N THR A 166 24.96 -1.78 -3.44
CA THR A 166 26.16 -2.30 -4.14
C THR A 166 26.76 -1.33 -5.14
N GLY A 167 26.11 -0.18 -5.40
CA GLY A 167 26.51 0.76 -6.46
C GLY A 167 26.37 0.15 -7.88
N ARG A 168 25.54 -0.88 -8.05
CA ARG A 168 25.32 -1.57 -9.33
C ARG A 168 23.96 -1.19 -9.91
N SER A 169 23.79 -1.47 -11.21
CA SER A 169 22.48 -1.26 -11.84
C SER A 169 21.48 -2.39 -11.44
N VAL A 170 20.19 -2.08 -11.45
CA VAL A 170 19.10 -3.07 -11.28
C VAL A 170 19.25 -4.21 -12.30
N HIS A 171 19.65 -3.88 -13.54
CA HIS A 171 19.90 -4.87 -14.59
C HIS A 171 21.04 -5.84 -14.21
N THR A 172 22.10 -5.35 -13.57
CA THR A 172 23.21 -6.19 -13.09
C THR A 172 22.73 -7.18 -12.04
N VAL A 173 21.94 -6.72 -11.06
CA VAL A 173 21.39 -7.60 -10.00
C VAL A 173 20.44 -8.65 -10.58
N GLN A 174 19.59 -8.26 -11.52
CA GLN A 174 18.71 -9.22 -12.24
C GLN A 174 19.52 -10.23 -13.07
N SER A 175 20.66 -9.80 -13.64
CA SER A 175 21.57 -10.68 -14.36
C SER A 175 22.23 -11.70 -13.42
N TRP A 176 22.64 -11.29 -12.21
CA TRP A 176 23.18 -12.20 -11.21
C TRP A 176 22.19 -13.32 -10.88
N ARG A 177 20.95 -13.00 -10.62
CA ARG A 177 19.88 -13.98 -10.34
C ARG A 177 19.69 -15.01 -11.44
N ARG A 178 19.84 -14.61 -12.71
CA ARG A 178 19.69 -15.50 -13.87
C ARG A 178 20.94 -16.32 -14.15
N ARG A 179 22.12 -15.73 -13.96
CA ARG A 179 23.38 -16.32 -14.37
C ARG A 179 23.98 -17.24 -13.32
N TYR A 180 23.78 -16.93 -12.04
CA TYR A 180 24.40 -17.66 -10.93
C TYR A 180 23.37 -18.48 -10.18
N ARG A 181 23.52 -19.82 -10.28
CA ARG A 181 22.60 -20.76 -9.60
C ARG A 181 22.70 -20.72 -8.08
N ASP A 182 23.79 -20.25 -7.54
CA ASP A 182 24.10 -20.07 -6.13
C ASP A 182 23.76 -18.67 -5.61
N PHE A 183 23.14 -17.80 -6.44
CA PHE A 183 22.58 -16.55 -5.93
C PHE A 183 21.52 -16.86 -4.86
N PRO A 184 21.52 -16.13 -3.72
CA PRO A 184 20.58 -16.41 -2.63
C PRO A 184 19.14 -16.54 -3.09
N LYS A 185 18.42 -17.50 -2.52
CA LYS A 185 16.98 -17.63 -2.77
C LYS A 185 16.24 -16.49 -2.07
N PRO A 186 15.20 -15.91 -2.67
CA PRO A 186 14.40 -14.92 -1.99
C PRO A 186 13.70 -15.54 -0.78
N LEU A 187 13.62 -14.79 0.31
CA LEU A 187 12.86 -15.19 1.51
C LEU A 187 11.36 -15.21 1.21
N VAL A 188 10.90 -14.24 0.43
CA VAL A 188 9.49 -14.12 0.06
C VAL A 188 9.38 -13.58 -1.36
N GLN A 189 8.37 -14.04 -2.08
CA GLN A 189 7.97 -13.50 -3.37
C GLN A 189 6.75 -12.62 -3.15
N LEU A 190 6.94 -11.31 -3.21
CA LEU A 190 5.87 -10.33 -3.15
C LEU A 190 5.36 -10.00 -4.56
N ALA A 191 4.20 -9.35 -4.65
CA ALA A 191 3.69 -8.83 -5.92
C ALA A 191 4.66 -7.79 -6.55
N ALA A 192 5.31 -6.98 -5.72
CA ALA A 192 6.35 -6.02 -6.12
C ALA A 192 7.69 -6.67 -6.52
N GLY A 193 7.83 -7.98 -6.34
CA GLY A 193 9.03 -8.72 -6.65
C GLY A 193 9.59 -9.52 -5.48
N PRO A 194 10.68 -10.24 -5.71
CA PRO A 194 11.33 -11.04 -4.67
C PRO A 194 12.10 -10.17 -3.69
N VAL A 195 12.12 -10.60 -2.42
CA VAL A 195 12.80 -9.94 -1.30
C VAL A 195 13.76 -10.92 -0.64
N TRP A 196 14.94 -10.45 -0.30
CA TRP A 196 16.03 -11.23 0.32
C TRP A 196 16.42 -10.69 1.69
N ALA A 197 17.07 -11.52 2.49
CA ALA A 197 17.85 -11.05 3.62
C ALA A 197 19.17 -10.44 3.11
N TRP A 198 19.46 -9.20 3.45
CA TRP A 198 20.70 -8.53 3.07
C TRP A 198 21.96 -9.29 3.51
N PRO A 199 22.06 -9.87 4.71
CA PRO A 199 23.21 -10.66 5.09
C PRO A 199 23.56 -11.76 4.08
N ALA A 200 22.58 -12.52 3.61
CA ALA A 200 22.78 -13.58 2.61
C ALA A 200 23.29 -13.04 1.27
N VAL A 201 22.73 -11.89 0.83
CA VAL A 201 23.15 -11.23 -0.43
C VAL A 201 24.56 -10.64 -0.30
N SER A 202 24.85 -9.97 0.82
CA SER A 202 26.17 -9.35 1.06
C SER A 202 27.28 -10.39 1.19
N GLU A 203 27.02 -11.51 1.87
CA GLU A 203 27.95 -12.63 1.96
C GLU A 203 28.24 -13.23 0.58
N TRP A 204 27.19 -13.45 -0.23
CA TRP A 204 27.34 -13.93 -1.60
C TRP A 204 28.17 -12.97 -2.47
N ILE A 205 27.98 -11.65 -2.33
CA ILE A 205 28.79 -10.64 -3.04
C ILE A 205 30.23 -10.69 -2.56
N ALA A 206 30.45 -10.74 -1.23
CA ALA A 206 31.80 -10.79 -0.65
C ALA A 206 32.59 -12.03 -1.09
N SER A 207 31.91 -13.16 -1.29
CA SER A 207 32.56 -14.41 -1.76
C SER A 207 33.03 -14.33 -3.23
N ARG A 208 32.71 -13.25 -3.96
CA ARG A 208 33.01 -13.04 -5.39
C ARG A 208 33.85 -11.78 -5.67
N ALA A 209 34.21 -11.04 -4.63
CA ALA A 209 35.13 -9.92 -4.72
C ALA A 209 36.57 -10.39 -4.61
#